data_8b2cbbc678c92646f50b510a571ba174
#
_entry.id   8b2cbbc678c92646f50b510a571ba174
#
_cell.length_a   1.000
_cell.length_b   1.000
_cell.length_c   1.000
_cell.angle_alpha   90.00
_cell.angle_beta   90.00
_cell.angle_gamma   90.00
#
_symmetry.space_group_name_H-M   'P 1'
#
loop_
_entity.id
_entity.type
_entity.pdbx_description
1 polymer ?
#
loop_
_entity_poly.entity_id
_entity_poly.type
_entity_poly.pdbx_seq_one_letter_code
_entity_poly.pdbx_strand_id
1 'polypeptide(L)'
;KNRTLRLVLSCVLSVAALVAVFFAGVGASSLFYDDGLKSLLWFKEQIDKTYYQDVPDDAFWNAAIQGVEDNVLDIYSQYYTAEEFDRTVSENQGIMGGFGMAFFSGSNKIARVSIGSPVFYASKTADFPIETGLYLTGIGKSEGELVSTFTYDSMAKELSSYGAGETVFLRFTTMPVASEAELSAAQSTVVSVTSAEYTESYVLYAADSKAWTYLEREKVWQDVSEYVSLDEQVTGDLAVLRLVEFNGNAAAEFVYALQQFEKDAKQTLLLDLRNDGGGNLNILCNIAQYLMKDAPASNPVVLYAKYKSGMQINYSAGANLYNSYLSGKKVYVAANGNTASASEALMGAMIDYGTVSYADIFLTDTQGKGFARTYGKGIMQTSYSNPSTGEAVKLTSAQIFWPNGNSIHGKGVTTDDGAVAVSAVSYGEYPDAELTEILNRITP
;
A
#
# COMPACT_ATOMS: atom_id res chain seq x y z
N LYS A 1 -12.87 -71.79 -30.53
CA LYS A 1 -12.32 -70.74 -31.42
C LYS A 1 -13.27 -69.53 -31.60
N ASN A 2 -14.57 -69.74 -31.84
CA ASN A 2 -15.53 -68.64 -32.08
C ASN A 2 -15.85 -67.75 -30.84
N ARG A 3 -15.72 -68.29 -29.62
CA ARG A 3 -16.04 -67.53 -28.39
C ARG A 3 -14.95 -66.53 -28.04
N THR A 4 -13.69 -66.92 -28.20
CA THR A 4 -12.53 -66.04 -27.96
C THR A 4 -12.44 -64.88 -28.99
N LEU A 5 -12.76 -65.26 -30.28
CA LEU A 5 -12.79 -64.24 -31.35
C LEU A 5 -13.88 -63.17 -31.10
N ARG A 6 -15.08 -63.60 -30.65
CA ARG A 6 -16.19 -62.70 -30.31
C ARG A 6 -15.83 -61.79 -29.10
N LEU A 7 -15.15 -62.31 -28.09
CA LEU A 7 -14.66 -61.50 -26.92
C LEU A 7 -13.63 -60.48 -27.38
N VAL A 8 -12.66 -60.89 -28.18
CA VAL A 8 -11.64 -59.92 -28.67
C VAL A 8 -12.29 -58.82 -29.53
N LEU A 9 -13.24 -59.26 -30.44
CA LEU A 9 -13.95 -58.29 -31.28
C LEU A 9 -14.79 -57.28 -30.44
N SER A 10 -15.48 -57.83 -29.42
CA SER A 10 -16.24 -56.97 -28.48
C SER A 10 -15.35 -55.97 -27.70
N CYS A 11 -14.18 -56.39 -27.21
CA CYS A 11 -13.23 -55.51 -26.55
C CYS A 11 -12.69 -54.43 -27.50
N VAL A 12 -12.35 -54.79 -28.73
CA VAL A 12 -11.87 -53.83 -29.74
C VAL A 12 -12.95 -52.79 -30.08
N LEU A 13 -14.19 -53.24 -30.26
CA LEU A 13 -15.34 -52.34 -30.52
C LEU A 13 -15.65 -51.43 -29.33
N SER A 14 -15.53 -51.94 -28.10
CA SER A 14 -15.71 -51.11 -26.89
C SER A 14 -14.64 -50.05 -26.75
N VAL A 15 -13.38 -50.40 -27.01
CA VAL A 15 -12.27 -49.43 -27.01
C VAL A 15 -12.44 -48.38 -28.11
N ALA A 16 -12.81 -48.84 -29.33
CA ALA A 16 -13.07 -47.91 -30.43
C ALA A 16 -14.25 -46.96 -30.13
N ALA A 17 -15.31 -47.46 -29.50
CA ALA A 17 -16.44 -46.63 -29.07
C ALA A 17 -16.04 -45.63 -28.00
N LEU A 18 -15.22 -46.02 -27.00
CA LEU A 18 -14.69 -45.10 -25.96
C LEU A 18 -13.80 -44.02 -26.57
N VAL A 19 -12.94 -44.39 -27.51
CA VAL A 19 -12.08 -43.44 -28.23
C VAL A 19 -12.92 -42.48 -29.08
N ALA A 20 -13.95 -42.99 -29.75
CA ALA A 20 -14.87 -42.14 -30.52
C ALA A 20 -15.67 -41.18 -29.64
N VAL A 21 -16.14 -41.63 -28.46
CA VAL A 21 -16.82 -40.76 -27.47
C VAL A 21 -15.86 -39.73 -26.92
N PHE A 22 -14.62 -40.11 -26.65
CA PHE A 22 -13.58 -39.17 -26.19
C PHE A 22 -13.33 -38.07 -27.23
N PHE A 23 -13.10 -38.45 -28.50
CA PHE A 23 -12.88 -37.47 -29.57
C PHE A 23 -14.14 -36.63 -29.90
N ALA A 24 -15.32 -37.22 -29.78
CA ALA A 24 -16.57 -36.49 -29.90
C ALA A 24 -16.76 -35.50 -28.76
N GLY A 25 -16.37 -35.85 -27.53
CA GLY A 25 -16.37 -34.98 -26.37
C GLY A 25 -15.39 -33.82 -26.52
N VAL A 26 -14.17 -34.10 -26.96
CA VAL A 26 -13.13 -33.04 -27.24
C VAL A 26 -13.59 -32.14 -28.40
N GLY A 27 -14.16 -32.70 -29.47
CA GLY A 27 -14.71 -31.93 -30.59
C GLY A 27 -15.93 -31.08 -30.18
N ALA A 28 -16.79 -31.60 -29.30
CA ALA A 28 -17.94 -30.87 -28.78
C ALA A 28 -17.52 -29.75 -27.84
N SER A 29 -16.48 -29.93 -27.03
CA SER A 29 -16.00 -28.86 -26.13
C SER A 29 -15.54 -27.61 -26.88
N SER A 30 -14.94 -27.79 -28.08
CA SER A 30 -14.51 -26.67 -28.92
C SER A 30 -15.67 -25.85 -29.50
N LEU A 31 -16.89 -26.41 -29.55
CA LEU A 31 -18.09 -25.67 -29.99
C LEU A 31 -18.59 -24.68 -28.96
N PHE A 32 -18.19 -24.83 -27.70
CA PHE A 32 -18.56 -23.92 -26.61
C PHE A 32 -17.56 -22.79 -26.40
N TYR A 33 -16.44 -22.78 -27.12
CA TYR A 33 -15.50 -21.68 -27.03
C TYR A 33 -16.03 -20.45 -27.78
N ASP A 34 -15.84 -19.29 -27.16
CA ASP A 34 -16.02 -18.00 -27.81
C ASP A 34 -15.16 -17.89 -29.07
N ASP A 35 -15.61 -17.15 -30.08
CA ASP A 35 -14.89 -17.03 -31.35
C ASP A 35 -13.53 -16.31 -31.17
N GLY A 36 -13.42 -15.43 -30.18
CA GLY A 36 -12.14 -14.80 -29.79
C GLY A 36 -11.13 -15.83 -29.30
N LEU A 37 -11.56 -16.76 -28.43
CA LEU A 37 -10.68 -17.84 -27.96
C LEU A 37 -10.25 -18.77 -29.10
N LYS A 38 -11.16 -19.12 -30.01
CA LYS A 38 -10.83 -19.91 -31.21
C LYS A 38 -9.76 -19.22 -32.06
N SER A 39 -9.88 -17.91 -32.25
CA SER A 39 -8.92 -17.10 -33.01
C SER A 39 -7.56 -17.07 -32.32
N LEU A 40 -7.52 -16.94 -30.99
CA LEU A 40 -6.28 -16.93 -30.21
C LEU A 40 -5.58 -18.31 -30.25
N LEU A 41 -6.34 -19.40 -30.12
CA LEU A 41 -5.81 -20.77 -30.24
C LEU A 41 -5.28 -21.05 -31.64
N TRP A 42 -6.00 -20.63 -32.69
CA TRP A 42 -5.52 -20.73 -34.07
C TRP A 42 -4.22 -19.92 -34.27
N PHE A 43 -4.13 -18.72 -33.74
CA PHE A 43 -2.92 -17.89 -33.84
C PHE A 43 -1.73 -18.58 -33.17
N LYS A 44 -1.93 -19.11 -31.95
CA LYS A 44 -0.90 -19.92 -31.27
C LYS A 44 -0.44 -21.11 -32.12
N GLU A 45 -1.39 -21.87 -32.69
CA GLU A 45 -1.09 -23.01 -33.56
C GLU A 45 -0.24 -22.61 -34.80
N GLN A 46 -0.49 -21.40 -35.37
CA GLN A 46 0.34 -20.93 -36.48
C GLN A 46 1.76 -20.56 -36.03
N ILE A 47 1.90 -19.95 -34.82
CA ILE A 47 3.21 -19.68 -34.25
C ILE A 47 3.97 -21.00 -34.05
N ASP A 48 3.39 -21.98 -33.39
CA ASP A 48 4.02 -23.28 -33.12
C ASP A 48 4.45 -24.02 -34.39
N LYS A 49 3.71 -23.84 -35.50
CA LYS A 49 3.99 -24.54 -36.77
C LYS A 49 4.95 -23.81 -37.70
N THR A 50 4.96 -22.49 -37.67
CA THR A 50 5.57 -21.73 -38.77
C THR A 50 6.51 -20.59 -38.34
N TYR A 51 6.49 -20.20 -37.07
CA TYR A 51 7.42 -19.18 -36.58
C TYR A 51 8.84 -19.74 -36.55
N TYR A 52 9.83 -18.93 -36.90
CA TYR A 52 11.22 -19.40 -37.08
C TYR A 52 11.97 -19.67 -35.77
N GLN A 53 11.42 -19.27 -34.64
CA GLN A 53 11.97 -19.50 -33.29
C GLN A 53 10.94 -20.27 -32.47
N ASP A 54 11.42 -21.09 -31.54
CA ASP A 54 10.55 -21.74 -30.54
C ASP A 54 10.02 -20.70 -29.56
N VAL A 55 8.71 -20.69 -29.35
CA VAL A 55 8.01 -19.86 -28.35
C VAL A 55 7.49 -20.77 -27.26
N PRO A 56 7.99 -20.67 -26.01
CA PRO A 56 7.46 -21.43 -24.90
C PRO A 56 5.96 -21.15 -24.69
N ASP A 57 5.19 -22.17 -24.33
CA ASP A 57 3.75 -22.08 -24.12
C ASP A 57 3.39 -21.03 -23.06
N ASP A 58 4.10 -21.04 -21.94
CA ASP A 58 3.94 -20.09 -20.84
C ASP A 58 4.21 -18.65 -21.28
N ALA A 59 5.23 -18.41 -22.10
CA ALA A 59 5.51 -17.07 -22.63
C ALA A 59 4.35 -16.55 -23.49
N PHE A 60 3.74 -17.40 -24.32
CA PHE A 60 2.58 -17.02 -25.12
C PHE A 60 1.38 -16.65 -24.26
N TRP A 61 1.01 -17.52 -23.29
CA TRP A 61 -0.17 -17.29 -22.44
C TRP A 61 0.02 -16.11 -21.51
N ASN A 62 1.21 -15.95 -20.92
CA ASN A 62 1.52 -14.78 -20.08
C ASN A 62 1.42 -13.49 -20.88
N ALA A 63 1.94 -13.45 -22.12
CA ALA A 63 1.81 -12.29 -22.99
C ALA A 63 0.36 -11.98 -23.37
N ALA A 64 -0.48 -12.99 -23.56
CA ALA A 64 -1.91 -12.80 -23.85
C ALA A 64 -2.66 -12.21 -22.64
N ILE A 65 -2.39 -12.69 -21.42
CA ILE A 65 -2.95 -12.15 -20.16
C ILE A 65 -2.47 -10.70 -19.96
N GLN A 66 -1.16 -10.48 -20.07
CA GLN A 66 -0.58 -9.13 -19.95
C GLN A 66 -1.17 -8.16 -20.98
N GLY A 67 -1.40 -8.62 -22.21
CA GLY A 67 -2.05 -7.81 -23.24
C GLY A 67 -3.47 -7.37 -22.88
N VAL A 68 -4.23 -8.19 -22.18
CA VAL A 68 -5.55 -7.81 -21.62
C VAL A 68 -5.39 -6.81 -20.49
N GLU A 69 -4.46 -7.05 -19.57
CA GLU A 69 -4.19 -6.15 -18.45
C GLU A 69 -3.81 -4.75 -18.94
N ASP A 70 -2.83 -4.66 -19.84
CA ASP A 70 -2.27 -3.39 -20.29
C ASP A 70 -3.21 -2.57 -21.22
N ASN A 71 -4.11 -3.24 -21.96
CA ASN A 71 -4.88 -2.57 -23.02
C ASN A 71 -6.39 -2.54 -22.78
N VAL A 72 -6.92 -3.30 -21.84
CA VAL A 72 -8.38 -3.44 -21.63
C VAL A 72 -8.80 -3.00 -20.23
N LEU A 73 -7.95 -3.24 -19.21
CA LEU A 73 -8.25 -2.95 -17.83
C LEU A 73 -7.76 -1.55 -17.43
N ASP A 74 -8.21 -1.09 -16.27
CA ASP A 74 -7.68 0.15 -15.67
C ASP A 74 -6.39 -0.13 -14.88
N ILE A 75 -5.68 0.93 -14.51
CA ILE A 75 -4.39 0.87 -13.80
C ILE A 75 -4.45 0.25 -12.39
N TYR A 76 -5.63 -0.05 -11.89
CA TYR A 76 -5.86 -0.64 -10.54
C TYR A 76 -6.24 -2.11 -10.62
N SER A 77 -6.58 -2.59 -11.82
CA SER A 77 -6.94 -3.97 -12.09
C SER A 77 -5.72 -4.76 -12.51
N GLN A 78 -5.54 -5.96 -11.96
CA GLN A 78 -4.33 -6.73 -12.13
C GLN A 78 -4.61 -8.22 -12.08
N TYR A 79 -3.88 -9.01 -12.87
CA TYR A 79 -3.78 -10.46 -12.74
C TYR A 79 -2.60 -10.83 -11.84
N TYR A 80 -2.73 -11.90 -11.08
CA TYR A 80 -1.68 -12.46 -10.23
C TYR A 80 -1.50 -13.94 -10.53
N THR A 81 -0.26 -14.37 -10.67
CA THR A 81 0.10 -15.78 -10.49
C THR A 81 -0.20 -16.21 -9.05
N ALA A 82 -0.24 -17.52 -8.79
CA ALA A 82 -0.47 -18.03 -7.44
C ALA A 82 0.55 -17.50 -6.43
N GLU A 83 1.83 -17.46 -6.79
CA GLU A 83 2.91 -16.96 -5.92
C GLU A 83 2.78 -15.45 -5.64
N GLU A 84 2.46 -14.66 -6.65
CA GLU A 84 2.23 -13.21 -6.47
C GLU A 84 1.01 -12.94 -5.61
N PHE A 85 -0.05 -13.74 -5.76
CA PHE A 85 -1.24 -13.57 -4.95
C PHE A 85 -0.98 -13.93 -3.49
N ASP A 86 -0.29 -15.04 -3.20
CA ASP A 86 0.09 -15.43 -1.84
C ASP A 86 0.97 -14.37 -1.18
N ARG A 87 1.92 -13.79 -1.93
CA ARG A 87 2.73 -12.67 -1.46
C ARG A 87 1.85 -11.44 -1.15
N THR A 88 0.95 -11.07 -2.05
CA THR A 88 0.04 -9.93 -1.84
C THR A 88 -0.87 -10.14 -0.63
N VAL A 89 -1.33 -11.37 -0.39
CA VAL A 89 -2.12 -11.71 0.80
C VAL A 89 -1.28 -11.52 2.07
N SER A 90 -0.02 -11.96 2.06
CA SER A 90 0.91 -11.79 3.19
C SER A 90 1.18 -10.30 3.46
N GLU A 91 1.47 -9.52 2.42
CA GLU A 91 1.69 -8.08 2.50
C GLU A 91 0.46 -7.35 3.09
N ASN A 92 -0.75 -7.71 2.67
CA ASN A 92 -2.01 -7.19 3.24
C ASN A 92 -2.23 -7.57 4.72
N GLN A 93 -1.54 -8.59 5.22
CA GLN A 93 -1.48 -8.96 6.63
C GLN A 93 -0.34 -8.26 7.39
N GLY A 94 0.42 -7.40 6.71
CA GLY A 94 1.56 -6.70 7.26
C GLY A 94 2.85 -7.51 7.32
N ILE A 95 2.90 -8.69 6.66
CA ILE A 95 4.09 -9.55 6.60
C ILE A 95 4.88 -9.16 5.35
N MET A 96 6.05 -8.58 5.55
CA MET A 96 6.92 -8.05 4.52
C MET A 96 8.26 -8.76 4.52
N GLY A 97 9.00 -8.66 3.42
CA GLY A 97 10.36 -9.21 3.31
C GLY A 97 11.37 -8.16 2.84
N GLY A 98 12.64 -8.35 3.21
CA GLY A 98 13.73 -7.52 2.74
C GLY A 98 14.33 -6.59 3.80
N PHE A 99 14.80 -5.42 3.37
CA PHE A 99 15.41 -4.42 4.25
C PHE A 99 14.39 -3.44 4.86
N GLY A 100 13.24 -3.25 4.21
CA GLY A 100 12.15 -2.38 4.69
C GLY A 100 12.26 -0.93 4.23
N MET A 101 12.69 -0.70 3.00
CA MET A 101 12.75 0.61 2.37
C MET A 101 12.04 0.62 1.03
N ALA A 102 11.33 1.71 0.74
CA ALA A 102 10.86 2.08 -0.59
C ALA A 102 11.51 3.39 -1.04
N PHE A 103 11.69 3.55 -2.35
CA PHE A 103 12.36 4.70 -2.94
C PHE A 103 11.41 5.48 -3.86
N PHE A 104 11.64 6.78 -4.01
CA PHE A 104 10.97 7.56 -5.05
C PHE A 104 11.35 7.05 -6.44
N SER A 105 10.40 7.07 -7.36
CA SER A 105 10.61 6.58 -8.74
C SER A 105 11.83 7.23 -9.39
N GLY A 106 12.76 6.39 -9.87
CA GLY A 106 13.98 6.83 -10.53
C GLY A 106 15.01 7.52 -9.62
N SER A 107 14.89 7.40 -8.29
CA SER A 107 15.76 8.05 -7.32
C SER A 107 16.28 7.07 -6.26
N ASN A 108 17.46 7.32 -5.71
CA ASN A 108 17.98 6.67 -4.51
C ASN A 108 17.51 7.36 -3.21
N LYS A 109 16.56 8.30 -3.32
CA LYS A 109 15.90 8.97 -2.19
C LYS A 109 14.85 8.09 -1.57
N ILE A 110 14.88 7.91 -0.26
CA ILE A 110 13.92 7.11 0.49
C ILE A 110 12.54 7.79 0.47
N ALA A 111 11.53 7.08 0.00
CA ALA A 111 10.13 7.48 0.05
C ALA A 111 9.43 6.97 1.32
N ARG A 112 9.88 5.83 1.86
CA ARG A 112 9.31 5.21 3.07
C ARG A 112 10.32 4.28 3.71
N VAL A 113 10.37 4.30 5.04
CA VAL A 113 10.94 3.23 5.88
C VAL A 113 9.79 2.53 6.60
N SER A 114 9.68 1.22 6.42
CA SER A 114 8.64 0.42 7.08
C SER A 114 8.90 0.28 8.56
N ILE A 115 7.95 0.67 9.41
CA ILE A 115 8.07 0.55 10.87
C ILE A 115 8.14 -0.92 11.26
N GLY A 116 9.13 -1.28 12.09
CA GLY A 116 9.40 -2.68 12.48
C GLY A 116 10.30 -3.45 11.53
N SER A 117 10.77 -2.82 10.44
CA SER A 117 11.69 -3.43 9.47
C SER A 117 13.13 -3.50 9.98
N PRO A 118 14.02 -4.29 9.31
CA PRO A 118 15.43 -4.31 9.64
C PRO A 118 16.11 -2.93 9.61
N VAL A 119 15.80 -2.09 8.62
CA VAL A 119 16.34 -0.72 8.54
C VAL A 119 15.77 0.18 9.63
N PHE A 120 14.49 0.02 9.98
CA PHE A 120 13.91 0.75 11.11
C PHE A 120 14.70 0.50 12.41
N TYR A 121 14.97 -0.76 12.74
CA TYR A 121 15.76 -1.09 13.95
C TYR A 121 17.21 -0.61 13.85
N ALA A 122 17.78 -0.55 12.64
CA ALA A 122 19.13 -0.03 12.45
C ALA A 122 19.26 1.47 12.74
N SER A 123 18.17 2.24 12.66
CA SER A 123 18.13 3.67 13.03
C SER A 123 18.67 3.93 14.43
N LYS A 124 18.45 3.01 15.37
CA LYS A 124 18.95 3.14 16.75
C LYS A 124 20.48 3.26 16.86
N THR A 125 21.21 2.73 15.90
CA THR A 125 22.69 2.73 15.89
C THR A 125 23.27 3.74 14.91
N ALA A 126 22.41 4.47 14.21
CA ALA A 126 22.78 5.51 13.27
C ALA A 126 23.09 6.85 13.98
N ASP A 127 23.84 7.73 13.32
CA ASP A 127 24.11 9.07 13.84
C ASP A 127 22.89 10.00 13.77
N PHE A 128 21.90 9.62 12.96
CA PHE A 128 20.60 10.26 12.84
C PHE A 128 19.55 9.23 12.40
N PRO A 129 18.24 9.42 12.70
CA PRO A 129 17.19 8.49 12.30
C PRO A 129 17.17 8.25 10.79
N ILE A 130 16.98 6.98 10.37
CA ILE A 130 16.87 6.62 8.96
C ILE A 130 15.39 6.72 8.57
N GLU A 131 15.07 7.76 7.82
CA GLU A 131 13.69 8.15 7.51
C GLU A 131 13.48 8.53 6.04
N THR A 132 12.26 8.82 5.70
CA THR A 132 11.88 9.44 4.41
C THR A 132 12.71 10.69 4.15
N GLY A 133 13.14 10.86 2.92
CA GLY A 133 13.92 12.04 2.49
C GLY A 133 15.42 11.84 2.49
N LEU A 134 15.96 10.85 3.17
CA LEU A 134 17.37 10.48 3.09
C LEU A 134 17.70 9.78 1.77
N TYR A 135 18.98 9.72 1.45
CA TYR A 135 19.49 9.09 0.23
C TYR A 135 20.35 7.89 0.56
N LEU A 136 20.08 6.74 -0.06
CA LEU A 136 20.96 5.55 0.02
C LEU A 136 22.14 5.72 -0.95
N THR A 137 23.33 5.97 -0.42
CA THR A 137 24.50 6.41 -1.20
C THR A 137 25.66 5.44 -1.16
N GLY A 138 25.50 4.30 -0.47
CA GLY A 138 26.52 3.25 -0.47
C GLY A 138 25.98 1.93 0.06
N ILE A 139 26.41 0.82 -0.56
CA ILE A 139 26.02 -0.55 -0.20
C ILE A 139 27.27 -1.43 -0.26
N GLY A 140 27.47 -2.31 0.72
CA GLY A 140 28.62 -3.21 0.71
C GLY A 140 28.56 -4.31 1.75
N LYS A 141 29.49 -5.26 1.71
CA LYS A 141 29.60 -6.38 2.67
C LYS A 141 30.27 -6.00 3.98
N SER A 142 31.00 -4.89 3.97
CA SER A 142 31.60 -4.30 5.17
C SER A 142 31.62 -2.78 5.03
N GLU A 143 31.84 -2.07 6.12
CA GLU A 143 31.95 -0.61 6.11
C GLU A 143 33.12 -0.11 5.23
N GLY A 144 34.19 -0.88 5.16
CA GLY A 144 35.37 -0.56 4.33
C GLY A 144 35.24 -0.90 2.84
N GLU A 145 34.16 -1.57 2.44
CA GLU A 145 33.95 -2.07 1.07
C GLU A 145 32.63 -1.54 0.47
N LEU A 146 32.22 -0.32 0.85
CA LEU A 146 31.02 0.29 0.31
C LEU A 146 31.19 0.69 -1.16
N VAL A 147 30.33 0.18 -2.02
CA VAL A 147 30.16 0.65 -3.39
C VAL A 147 29.26 1.88 -3.37
N SER A 148 29.73 2.99 -3.93
CA SER A 148 28.94 4.21 -3.98
C SER A 148 27.79 4.12 -4.98
N THR A 149 26.58 4.51 -4.54
CA THR A 149 25.31 4.37 -5.28
C THR A 149 24.64 5.73 -5.43
N PHE A 150 25.17 6.57 -6.33
CA PHE A 150 24.71 7.95 -6.53
C PHE A 150 23.48 8.07 -7.43
N THR A 151 23.05 6.99 -8.09
CA THR A 151 21.88 6.95 -8.97
C THR A 151 20.96 5.80 -8.59
N TYR A 152 19.71 5.88 -9.02
CA TYR A 152 18.72 4.79 -8.84
C TYR A 152 19.26 3.46 -9.42
N ASP A 153 19.77 3.48 -10.67
CA ASP A 153 20.22 2.26 -11.35
C ASP A 153 21.41 1.60 -10.63
N SER A 154 22.38 2.40 -10.15
CA SER A 154 23.51 1.87 -9.39
C SER A 154 23.07 1.31 -8.03
N MET A 155 22.15 1.97 -7.35
CA MET A 155 21.55 1.52 -6.09
C MET A 155 20.75 0.23 -6.28
N ALA A 156 19.83 0.20 -7.24
CA ALA A 156 18.97 -0.96 -7.49
C ALA A 156 19.76 -2.19 -7.89
N LYS A 157 20.78 -2.02 -8.75
CA LYS A 157 21.70 -3.09 -9.16
C LYS A 157 22.45 -3.66 -7.98
N GLU A 158 23.04 -2.80 -7.14
CA GLU A 158 23.82 -3.26 -6.00
C GLU A 158 22.91 -3.92 -4.95
N LEU A 159 21.78 -3.29 -4.59
CA LEU A 159 20.84 -3.80 -3.60
C LEU A 159 20.25 -5.17 -4.01
N SER A 160 19.95 -5.37 -5.30
CA SER A 160 19.39 -6.63 -5.83
C SER A 160 20.41 -7.78 -5.83
N SER A 161 21.69 -7.50 -5.62
CA SER A 161 22.72 -8.54 -5.53
C SER A 161 22.72 -9.30 -4.19
N TYR A 162 21.97 -8.82 -3.20
CA TYR A 162 21.86 -9.41 -1.87
C TYR A 162 20.55 -10.14 -1.69
N GLY A 163 20.62 -11.36 -1.15
CA GLY A 163 19.49 -12.24 -0.91
C GLY A 163 18.89 -12.10 0.51
N ALA A 164 17.81 -12.85 0.74
CA ALA A 164 17.22 -12.97 2.06
C ALA A 164 18.21 -13.57 3.07
N GLY A 165 18.30 -12.98 4.26
CA GLY A 165 19.21 -13.41 5.33
C GLY A 165 20.64 -12.86 5.21
N GLU A 166 20.98 -12.15 4.13
CA GLU A 166 22.30 -11.54 4.00
C GLU A 166 22.39 -10.21 4.77
N THR A 167 23.55 -9.99 5.37
CA THR A 167 23.88 -8.75 6.09
C THR A 167 24.66 -7.82 5.15
N VAL A 168 24.21 -6.59 5.07
CA VAL A 168 24.84 -5.52 4.27
C VAL A 168 25.09 -4.28 5.12
N PHE A 169 26.07 -3.49 4.71
CA PHE A 169 26.32 -2.15 5.23
C PHE A 169 25.70 -1.14 4.27
N LEU A 170 24.87 -0.26 4.81
CA LEU A 170 24.14 0.76 4.07
C LEU A 170 24.58 2.14 4.54
N ARG A 171 24.99 3.01 3.60
CA ARG A 171 25.34 4.41 3.89
C ARG A 171 24.21 5.33 3.44
N PHE A 172 23.75 6.15 4.35
CA PHE A 172 22.73 7.17 4.11
C PHE A 172 23.32 8.58 4.22
N THR A 173 22.80 9.50 3.40
CA THR A 173 23.13 10.93 3.47
C THR A 173 21.85 11.76 3.59
N THR A 174 21.94 12.93 4.25
CA THR A 174 20.82 13.87 4.44
C THR A 174 20.52 14.71 3.20
N MET A 175 21.43 14.71 2.22
CA MET A 175 21.32 15.46 0.97
C MET A 175 21.75 14.58 -0.22
N PRO A 176 21.29 14.89 -1.45
CA PRO A 176 21.75 14.17 -2.64
C PRO A 176 23.24 14.39 -2.85
N VAL A 177 23.92 13.36 -3.32
CA VAL A 177 25.34 13.41 -3.71
C VAL A 177 25.52 12.73 -5.07
N ALA A 178 26.36 13.29 -5.92
CA ALA A 178 26.63 12.78 -7.27
C ALA A 178 28.11 12.38 -7.48
N SER A 179 28.96 12.56 -6.47
CA SER A 179 30.40 12.26 -6.54
C SER A 179 30.99 11.97 -5.16
N GLU A 180 32.16 11.32 -5.14
CA GLU A 180 32.93 11.07 -3.91
C GLU A 180 33.36 12.37 -3.21
N ALA A 181 33.58 13.45 -3.96
CA ALA A 181 33.93 14.74 -3.40
C ALA A 181 32.75 15.35 -2.62
N GLU A 182 31.56 15.28 -3.18
CA GLU A 182 30.31 15.72 -2.50
C GLU A 182 30.03 14.84 -1.30
N LEU A 183 30.19 13.53 -1.44
CA LEU A 183 29.99 12.57 -0.36
C LEU A 183 30.87 12.89 0.85
N SER A 184 32.12 13.25 0.62
CA SER A 184 33.07 13.59 1.70
C SER A 184 32.67 14.85 2.50
N ALA A 185 31.82 15.71 1.92
CA ALA A 185 31.29 16.91 2.55
C ALA A 185 29.88 16.75 3.13
N ALA A 186 29.19 15.67 2.76
CA ALA A 186 27.82 15.40 3.19
C ALA A 186 27.78 14.75 4.59
N GLN A 187 26.78 15.11 5.38
CA GLN A 187 26.48 14.35 6.61
C GLN A 187 25.99 12.95 6.20
N SER A 188 26.66 11.94 6.73
CA SER A 188 26.33 10.55 6.42
C SER A 188 26.41 9.64 7.64
N THR A 189 25.65 8.56 7.62
CA THR A 189 25.70 7.48 8.60
C THR A 189 25.81 6.14 7.91
N VAL A 190 26.44 5.14 8.54
CA VAL A 190 26.54 3.79 8.03
C VAL A 190 25.97 2.83 9.06
N VAL A 191 25.07 1.97 8.62
CA VAL A 191 24.47 0.94 9.48
C VAL A 191 24.61 -0.45 8.86
N SER A 192 24.69 -1.46 9.72
CA SER A 192 24.65 -2.87 9.33
C SER A 192 23.21 -3.38 9.40
N VAL A 193 22.69 -3.96 8.31
CA VAL A 193 21.31 -4.42 8.20
C VAL A 193 21.27 -5.82 7.62
N THR A 194 20.54 -6.74 8.26
CA THR A 194 20.29 -8.08 7.73
C THR A 194 18.90 -8.14 7.12
N SER A 195 18.79 -8.50 5.85
CA SER A 195 17.52 -8.74 5.16
C SER A 195 16.74 -9.85 5.86
N ALA A 196 15.47 -9.61 6.19
CA ALA A 196 14.64 -10.58 6.90
C ALA A 196 13.14 -10.41 6.56
N GLU A 197 12.34 -11.43 6.90
CA GLU A 197 10.91 -11.26 7.03
C GLU A 197 10.60 -10.47 8.32
N TYR A 198 9.64 -9.54 8.26
CA TYR A 198 9.21 -8.72 9.38
C TYR A 198 7.72 -8.42 9.28
N THR A 199 7.10 -8.10 10.41
CA THR A 199 5.74 -7.59 10.45
C THR A 199 5.78 -6.07 10.61
N GLU A 200 5.16 -5.37 9.67
CA GLU A 200 5.12 -3.91 9.63
C GLU A 200 4.07 -3.37 10.61
N SER A 201 4.40 -2.26 11.26
CA SER A 201 3.46 -1.44 12.04
C SER A 201 3.02 -0.24 11.23
N TYR A 202 1.76 0.15 11.37
CA TYR A 202 1.13 1.16 10.51
C TYR A 202 0.76 2.44 11.23
N VAL A 203 0.99 2.52 12.54
CA VAL A 203 0.63 3.70 13.34
C VAL A 203 1.82 4.20 14.13
N LEU A 204 2.09 5.48 13.97
CA LEU A 204 3.09 6.22 14.77
C LEU A 204 2.38 7.37 15.48
N TYR A 205 2.51 7.43 16.80
CA TYR A 205 1.98 8.50 17.64
C TYR A 205 3.13 9.32 18.23
N ALA A 206 3.02 10.64 18.21
CA ALA A 206 4.02 11.52 18.81
C ALA A 206 3.40 12.60 19.67
N ALA A 207 3.99 12.86 20.85
CA ALA A 207 3.65 13.92 21.78
C ALA A 207 4.79 14.15 22.79
N ASP A 208 5.02 15.40 23.23
CA ASP A 208 5.96 15.76 24.29
C ASP A 208 7.37 15.18 24.10
N SER A 209 7.92 15.30 22.91
CA SER A 209 9.25 14.77 22.55
C SER A 209 9.36 13.25 22.72
N LYS A 210 8.28 12.53 22.49
CA LYS A 210 8.22 11.08 22.46
C LYS A 210 7.43 10.60 21.26
N ALA A 211 7.91 9.51 20.65
CA ALA A 211 7.21 8.78 19.60
C ALA A 211 6.91 7.35 20.06
N TRP A 212 5.72 6.87 19.72
CA TRP A 212 5.23 5.56 20.14
C TRP A 212 4.68 4.78 18.96
N THR A 213 4.95 3.48 18.93
CA THR A 213 4.34 2.56 17.97
C THR A 213 4.16 1.17 18.59
N TYR A 214 3.39 0.31 17.92
CA TYR A 214 3.33 -1.10 18.26
C TYR A 214 4.41 -1.85 17.49
N LEU A 215 5.29 -2.52 18.20
CA LEU A 215 6.30 -3.38 17.59
C LEU A 215 5.84 -4.84 17.66
N GLU A 216 5.46 -5.40 16.51
CA GLU A 216 4.90 -6.74 16.43
C GLU A 216 5.90 -7.82 16.85
N ARG A 217 7.19 -7.60 16.60
CA ARG A 217 8.26 -8.49 17.03
C ARG A 217 8.31 -8.65 18.56
N GLU A 218 8.17 -7.54 19.28
CA GLU A 218 8.19 -7.47 20.75
C GLU A 218 6.80 -7.63 21.36
N LYS A 219 5.72 -7.58 20.55
CA LYS A 219 4.32 -7.63 20.97
C LYS A 219 3.97 -6.53 21.98
N VAL A 220 4.48 -5.31 21.78
CA VAL A 220 4.32 -4.23 22.75
C VAL A 220 4.17 -2.87 22.08
N TRP A 221 3.31 -2.02 22.68
CA TRP A 221 3.24 -0.59 22.40
C TRP A 221 4.33 0.11 23.24
N GLN A 222 5.32 0.73 22.58
CA GLN A 222 6.48 1.28 23.26
C GLN A 222 6.99 2.59 22.64
N ASP A 223 7.80 3.29 23.42
CA ASP A 223 8.56 4.47 23.01
C ASP A 223 9.62 4.08 21.97
N VAL A 224 9.60 4.75 20.83
CA VAL A 224 10.48 4.54 19.69
C VAL A 224 11.22 5.80 19.26
N SER A 225 11.33 6.79 20.12
CA SER A 225 11.98 8.07 19.85
C SER A 225 13.46 7.92 19.42
N GLU A 226 14.10 6.80 19.78
CA GLU A 226 15.49 6.49 19.34
C GLU A 226 15.56 6.09 17.85
N TYR A 227 14.43 5.86 17.17
CA TYR A 227 14.37 5.35 15.80
C TYR A 227 13.80 6.35 14.80
N VAL A 228 13.12 7.39 15.28
CA VAL A 228 12.38 8.35 14.44
C VAL A 228 12.54 9.78 15.01
N SER A 229 12.39 10.78 14.17
CA SER A 229 12.49 12.20 14.56
C SER A 229 11.13 12.92 14.63
N LEU A 230 10.02 12.20 14.46
CA LEU A 230 8.68 12.80 14.46
C LEU A 230 8.37 13.55 15.76
N ASP A 231 8.85 13.06 16.89
CA ASP A 231 8.66 13.61 18.24
C ASP A 231 9.30 14.95 18.45
N GLU A 232 10.42 15.26 17.79
CA GLU A 232 11.19 16.51 17.99
C GLU A 232 10.39 17.77 17.68
N GLN A 233 9.34 17.64 16.86
CA GLN A 233 8.53 18.77 16.40
C GLN A 233 7.22 18.91 17.17
N VAL A 234 6.79 17.90 17.94
CA VAL A 234 5.47 17.84 18.57
C VAL A 234 5.53 18.27 20.03
N THR A 235 4.95 19.42 20.34
CA THR A 235 4.98 20.01 21.68
C THR A 235 3.61 20.56 22.11
N GLY A 236 3.47 20.91 23.39
CA GLY A 236 2.26 21.53 23.95
C GLY A 236 1.05 20.58 24.01
N ASP A 237 -0.15 21.11 23.83
CA ASP A 237 -1.41 20.35 23.92
C ASP A 237 -1.74 19.53 22.67
N LEU A 238 -0.80 19.44 21.73
CA LEU A 238 -0.93 18.74 20.46
C LEU A 238 -0.32 17.34 20.53
N ALA A 239 -0.93 16.40 19.83
CA ALA A 239 -0.34 15.13 19.44
C ALA A 239 -0.50 14.88 17.95
N VAL A 240 0.44 14.19 17.34
CA VAL A 240 0.37 13.69 15.96
C VAL A 240 0.14 12.20 15.99
N LEU A 241 -0.87 11.74 15.25
CA LEU A 241 -1.11 10.33 14.96
C LEU A 241 -0.95 10.13 13.45
N ARG A 242 0.14 9.50 13.03
CA ARG A 242 0.38 9.13 11.63
C ARG A 242 -0.16 7.73 11.39
N LEU A 243 -1.09 7.61 10.44
CA LEU A 243 -1.55 6.34 9.89
C LEU A 243 -0.91 6.16 8.52
N VAL A 244 -0.11 5.10 8.38
CA VAL A 244 0.70 4.86 7.18
C VAL A 244 -0.10 4.18 6.09
N GLU A 245 -0.96 3.21 6.46
CA GLU A 245 -1.80 2.45 5.54
C GLU A 245 -2.87 1.67 6.31
N PHE A 246 -3.99 1.35 5.67
CA PHE A 246 -5.07 0.52 6.27
C PHE A 246 -4.78 -0.97 6.07
N ASN A 247 -3.67 -1.46 6.62
CA ASN A 247 -3.22 -2.83 6.48
C ASN A 247 -2.87 -3.48 7.84
N GLY A 248 -2.64 -4.79 7.84
CA GLY A 248 -2.17 -5.53 9.00
C GLY A 248 -2.97 -5.26 10.28
N ASN A 249 -2.27 -4.85 11.32
CA ASN A 249 -2.83 -4.56 12.64
C ASN A 249 -3.23 -3.09 12.86
N ALA A 250 -3.25 -2.25 11.82
CA ALA A 250 -3.47 -0.80 11.92
C ALA A 250 -4.66 -0.39 12.79
N ALA A 251 -5.77 -1.15 12.75
CA ALA A 251 -6.94 -0.84 13.58
C ALA A 251 -6.67 -1.01 15.08
N ALA A 252 -5.94 -2.03 15.49
CA ALA A 252 -5.57 -2.26 16.89
C ALA A 252 -4.52 -1.23 17.34
N GLU A 253 -3.53 -0.96 16.50
CA GLU A 253 -2.49 0.03 16.74
C GLU A 253 -3.08 1.44 16.89
N PHE A 254 -4.09 1.78 16.09
CA PHE A 254 -4.81 3.04 16.18
C PHE A 254 -5.48 3.23 17.55
N VAL A 255 -6.03 2.16 18.11
CA VAL A 255 -6.61 2.19 19.46
C VAL A 255 -5.52 2.42 20.52
N TYR A 256 -4.34 1.78 20.39
CA TYR A 256 -3.22 2.04 21.31
C TYR A 256 -2.78 3.52 21.24
N ALA A 257 -2.75 4.11 20.04
CA ALA A 257 -2.44 5.53 19.87
C ALA A 257 -3.48 6.44 20.55
N LEU A 258 -4.78 6.14 20.42
CA LEU A 258 -5.83 6.89 21.11
C LEU A 258 -5.77 6.75 22.64
N GLN A 259 -5.42 5.56 23.13
CA GLN A 259 -5.20 5.34 24.58
C GLN A 259 -3.99 6.16 25.07
N GLN A 260 -2.93 6.24 24.27
CA GLN A 260 -1.77 7.09 24.60
C GLN A 260 -2.14 8.58 24.57
N PHE A 261 -2.92 9.02 23.56
CA PHE A 261 -3.44 10.37 23.45
C PHE A 261 -4.25 10.79 24.70
N GLU A 262 -5.11 9.89 25.20
CA GLU A 262 -5.86 10.12 26.44
C GLU A 262 -4.95 10.17 27.67
N LYS A 263 -3.99 9.24 27.76
CA LYS A 263 -3.02 9.18 28.86
C LYS A 263 -2.13 10.42 28.94
N ASP A 264 -1.75 10.96 27.79
CA ASP A 264 -0.95 12.20 27.70
C ASP A 264 -1.81 13.46 27.88
N ALA A 265 -3.12 13.32 28.10
CA ALA A 265 -4.11 14.37 28.36
C ALA A 265 -4.14 15.48 27.28
N LYS A 266 -3.78 15.15 26.03
CA LYS A 266 -3.74 16.12 24.93
C LYS A 266 -5.13 16.60 24.54
N GLN A 267 -5.23 17.83 24.01
CA GLN A 267 -6.48 18.45 23.62
C GLN A 267 -6.66 18.55 22.10
N THR A 268 -5.56 18.45 21.36
CA THR A 268 -5.54 18.58 19.90
C THR A 268 -4.87 17.36 19.28
N LEU A 269 -5.52 16.75 18.29
CA LEU A 269 -5.00 15.63 17.52
C LEU A 269 -4.81 16.06 16.06
N LEU A 270 -3.61 15.93 15.53
CA LEU A 270 -3.35 15.94 14.09
C LEU A 270 -3.30 14.49 13.58
N LEU A 271 -4.29 14.10 12.77
CA LEU A 271 -4.28 12.85 12.03
C LEU A 271 -3.47 13.05 10.74
N ASP A 272 -2.28 12.47 10.65
CA ASP A 272 -1.41 12.56 9.49
C ASP A 272 -1.66 11.36 8.55
N LEU A 273 -2.33 11.64 7.43
CA LEU A 273 -2.66 10.70 6.35
C LEU A 273 -1.82 10.98 5.09
N ARG A 274 -0.77 11.79 5.18
CA ARG A 274 0.11 12.05 4.04
C ARG A 274 0.75 10.75 3.58
N ASN A 275 0.63 10.45 2.27
CA ASN A 275 1.10 9.22 1.61
C ASN A 275 0.42 7.93 2.04
N ASP A 276 -0.67 7.99 2.78
CA ASP A 276 -1.53 6.85 3.02
C ASP A 276 -2.39 6.58 1.76
N GLY A 277 -2.02 5.55 1.00
CA GLY A 277 -2.70 5.12 -0.23
C GLY A 277 -4.04 4.43 0.00
N GLY A 278 -4.45 4.27 1.25
CA GLY A 278 -5.68 3.58 1.64
C GLY A 278 -5.44 2.15 2.14
N GLY A 279 -6.22 1.19 1.66
CA GLY A 279 -6.11 -0.22 2.04
C GLY A 279 -7.45 -0.89 2.32
N ASN A 280 -7.50 -1.73 3.34
CA ASN A 280 -8.60 -2.63 3.66
C ASN A 280 -9.80 -1.88 4.26
N LEU A 281 -11.01 -2.06 3.68
CA LEU A 281 -12.23 -1.39 4.13
C LEU A 281 -12.72 -1.85 5.51
N ASN A 282 -12.42 -3.07 5.96
CA ASN A 282 -12.76 -3.50 7.30
C ASN A 282 -11.91 -2.77 8.35
N ILE A 283 -10.61 -2.58 8.05
CA ILE A 283 -9.71 -1.79 8.89
C ILE A 283 -10.18 -0.33 8.93
N LEU A 284 -10.54 0.24 7.77
CA LEU A 284 -11.15 1.58 7.70
C LEU A 284 -12.38 1.68 8.62
N CYS A 285 -13.33 0.75 8.52
CA CYS A 285 -14.53 0.77 9.35
C CYS A 285 -14.23 0.67 10.86
N ASN A 286 -13.22 -0.13 11.23
CA ASN A 286 -12.77 -0.27 12.61
C ASN A 286 -12.06 0.99 13.16
N ILE A 287 -11.37 1.75 12.33
CA ILE A 287 -10.75 3.04 12.70
C ILE A 287 -11.82 4.14 12.74
N ALA A 288 -12.68 4.21 11.72
CA ALA A 288 -13.68 5.25 11.57
C ALA A 288 -14.65 5.37 12.75
N GLN A 289 -14.94 4.26 13.46
CA GLN A 289 -15.80 4.29 14.65
C GLN A 289 -15.37 5.28 15.74
N TYR A 290 -14.08 5.60 15.80
CA TYR A 290 -13.51 6.56 16.76
C TYR A 290 -13.45 8.00 16.22
N LEU A 291 -13.74 8.19 14.92
CA LEU A 291 -13.51 9.47 14.22
C LEU A 291 -14.81 10.07 13.63
N MET A 292 -15.99 9.57 13.96
CA MET A 292 -17.27 10.03 13.41
C MET A 292 -18.14 10.64 14.51
N LYS A 293 -17.98 11.96 14.80
CA LYS A 293 -18.53 12.66 15.94
C LYS A 293 -20.06 12.53 16.07
N ASP A 294 -20.80 12.92 15.05
CA ASP A 294 -22.26 13.01 15.06
C ASP A 294 -22.94 11.81 14.36
N ALA A 295 -22.19 10.71 14.19
CA ALA A 295 -22.70 9.49 13.57
C ALA A 295 -23.69 8.75 14.49
N PRO A 296 -24.62 7.96 13.92
CA PRO A 296 -25.51 7.08 14.70
C PRO A 296 -24.71 6.18 15.64
N ALA A 297 -25.26 5.91 16.83
CA ALA A 297 -24.59 5.11 17.86
C ALA A 297 -24.31 3.66 17.43
N SER A 298 -25.11 3.09 16.54
CA SER A 298 -24.98 1.72 16.06
C SER A 298 -24.93 1.68 14.54
N ASN A 299 -24.01 0.90 14.01
CA ASN A 299 -23.81 0.65 12.58
C ASN A 299 -23.74 1.92 11.71
N PRO A 300 -22.98 2.97 12.09
CA PRO A 300 -22.83 4.14 11.25
C PRO A 300 -22.17 3.78 9.93
N VAL A 301 -22.72 4.30 8.84
CA VAL A 301 -22.17 4.07 7.49
C VAL A 301 -20.90 4.89 7.33
N VAL A 302 -19.78 4.26 6.98
CA VAL A 302 -18.49 4.91 6.69
C VAL A 302 -18.42 5.31 5.23
N LEU A 303 -18.86 4.41 4.35
CA LEU A 303 -18.99 4.63 2.91
C LEU A 303 -20.00 3.66 2.32
N TYR A 304 -20.46 3.91 1.11
CA TYR A 304 -21.14 2.87 0.35
C TYR A 304 -20.55 2.70 -1.05
N ALA A 305 -20.63 1.48 -1.57
CA ALA A 305 -20.15 1.09 -2.88
C ALA A 305 -21.32 0.83 -3.84
N LYS A 306 -21.25 1.37 -5.05
CA LYS A 306 -22.21 1.10 -6.14
C LYS A 306 -21.52 0.24 -7.20
N TYR A 307 -22.07 -0.93 -7.46
CA TYR A 307 -21.60 -1.89 -8.43
C TYR A 307 -22.23 -1.69 -9.81
N LYS A 308 -21.60 -2.22 -10.86
CA LYS A 308 -22.11 -2.23 -12.23
C LYS A 308 -23.54 -2.79 -12.35
N SER A 309 -23.88 -3.76 -11.51
CA SER A 309 -25.25 -4.36 -11.44
C SER A 309 -26.32 -3.40 -10.92
N GLY A 310 -25.98 -2.22 -10.42
CA GLY A 310 -26.86 -1.31 -9.69
C GLY A 310 -27.00 -1.63 -8.20
N MET A 311 -26.38 -2.72 -7.72
CA MET A 311 -26.35 -3.07 -6.30
C MET A 311 -25.56 -2.03 -5.52
N GLN A 312 -26.06 -1.65 -4.34
CA GLN A 312 -25.36 -0.82 -3.37
C GLN A 312 -25.07 -1.64 -2.11
N ILE A 313 -23.83 -1.56 -1.63
CA ILE A 313 -23.39 -2.15 -0.37
C ILE A 313 -22.91 -1.04 0.55
N ASN A 314 -23.42 -1.00 1.80
CA ASN A 314 -22.94 -0.10 2.82
C ASN A 314 -21.84 -0.77 3.63
N TYR A 315 -20.73 -0.05 3.82
CA TYR A 315 -19.65 -0.41 4.72
C TYR A 315 -19.82 0.44 5.99
N SER A 316 -20.06 -0.24 7.11
CA SER A 316 -20.40 0.43 8.37
C SER A 316 -19.43 0.04 9.47
N ALA A 317 -19.16 0.97 10.38
CA ALA A 317 -18.53 0.67 11.65
C ALA A 317 -19.52 -0.05 12.58
N GLY A 318 -19.02 -0.83 13.55
CA GLY A 318 -19.89 -1.56 14.50
C GLY A 318 -20.63 -0.63 15.45
N ALA A 319 -20.00 0.48 15.85
CA ALA A 319 -20.53 1.47 16.78
C ALA A 319 -19.93 2.86 16.50
N ASN A 320 -20.49 3.89 17.13
CA ASN A 320 -19.84 5.18 17.27
C ASN A 320 -19.15 5.25 18.64
N LEU A 321 -17.82 5.26 18.63
CA LEU A 321 -16.95 5.32 19.83
C LEU A 321 -16.18 6.65 19.92
N TYR A 322 -16.58 7.68 19.18
CA TYR A 322 -15.93 8.99 19.17
C TYR A 322 -15.75 9.57 20.59
N ASN A 323 -16.79 9.51 21.40
CA ASN A 323 -16.76 10.06 22.74
C ASN A 323 -15.85 9.29 23.72
N SER A 324 -15.33 8.13 23.35
CA SER A 324 -14.41 7.37 24.21
C SER A 324 -13.06 8.08 24.37
N TYR A 325 -12.61 8.82 23.33
CA TYR A 325 -11.29 9.45 23.33
C TYR A 325 -11.31 10.92 22.89
N LEU A 326 -12.26 11.32 22.02
CA LEU A 326 -12.22 12.59 21.30
C LEU A 326 -13.30 13.61 21.74
N SER A 327 -14.08 13.29 22.76
CA SER A 327 -15.10 14.21 23.28
C SER A 327 -14.45 15.52 23.75
N GLY A 328 -14.90 16.65 23.17
CA GLY A 328 -14.36 17.98 23.48
C GLY A 328 -12.95 18.27 22.93
N LYS A 329 -12.36 17.34 22.18
CA LYS A 329 -11.05 17.52 21.58
C LYS A 329 -11.15 18.15 20.19
N LYS A 330 -10.08 18.82 19.75
CA LYS A 330 -9.95 19.34 18.40
C LYS A 330 -9.20 18.32 17.53
N VAL A 331 -9.69 18.08 16.33
CA VAL A 331 -9.05 17.18 15.36
C VAL A 331 -8.74 17.97 14.10
N TYR A 332 -7.53 17.76 13.58
CA TYR A 332 -7.07 18.23 12.28
C TYR A 332 -6.60 17.05 11.44
N VAL A 333 -6.53 17.24 10.13
CA VAL A 333 -6.03 16.22 9.19
C VAL A 333 -4.92 16.83 8.32
N ALA A 334 -3.81 16.11 8.17
CA ALA A 334 -2.80 16.39 7.16
C ALA A 334 -2.92 15.35 6.04
N ALA A 335 -2.91 15.79 4.78
CA ALA A 335 -3.01 14.94 3.60
C ALA A 335 -2.23 15.52 2.42
N ASN A 336 -2.01 14.73 1.36
CA ASN A 336 -1.33 15.19 0.15
C ASN A 336 -1.82 14.43 -1.10
N GLY A 337 -1.17 14.66 -2.24
CA GLY A 337 -1.54 14.04 -3.51
C GLY A 337 -1.43 12.51 -3.56
N ASN A 338 -0.77 11.89 -2.58
CA ASN A 338 -0.68 10.42 -2.44
C ASN A 338 -1.68 9.85 -1.43
N THR A 339 -2.41 10.71 -0.69
CA THR A 339 -3.52 10.28 0.17
C THR A 339 -4.67 9.80 -0.71
N ALA A 340 -5.07 8.53 -0.59
CA ALA A 340 -5.99 7.90 -1.56
C ALA A 340 -6.98 6.91 -0.94
N SER A 341 -8.09 6.64 -1.65
CA SER A 341 -8.97 5.49 -1.41
C SER A 341 -9.57 5.47 0.01
N ALA A 342 -9.22 4.49 0.86
CA ALA A 342 -9.72 4.34 2.24
C ALA A 342 -9.44 5.59 3.09
N SER A 343 -8.28 6.23 2.91
CA SER A 343 -7.92 7.49 3.60
C SER A 343 -8.85 8.62 3.20
N GLU A 344 -9.19 8.74 1.90
CA GLU A 344 -10.15 9.74 1.41
C GLU A 344 -11.59 9.43 1.86
N ALA A 345 -11.93 8.14 1.97
CA ALA A 345 -13.22 7.71 2.52
C ALA A 345 -13.33 8.03 4.03
N LEU A 346 -12.23 7.84 4.79
CA LEU A 346 -12.17 8.25 6.20
C LEU A 346 -12.38 9.76 6.34
N MET A 347 -11.64 10.56 5.56
CA MET A 347 -11.80 12.02 5.55
C MET A 347 -13.24 12.42 5.25
N GLY A 348 -13.87 11.77 4.25
CA GLY A 348 -15.28 12.02 3.91
C GLY A 348 -16.24 11.68 5.04
N ALA A 349 -16.07 10.57 5.72
CA ALA A 349 -16.88 10.22 6.88
C ALA A 349 -16.68 11.22 8.03
N MET A 350 -15.44 11.66 8.29
CA MET A 350 -15.14 12.68 9.30
C MET A 350 -15.78 14.02 8.98
N ILE A 351 -15.82 14.44 7.70
CA ILE A 351 -16.49 15.67 7.25
C ILE A 351 -18.01 15.53 7.42
N ASP A 352 -18.58 14.45 6.87
CA ASP A 352 -20.03 14.24 6.86
C ASP A 352 -20.63 14.10 8.26
N TYR A 353 -19.88 13.57 9.21
CA TYR A 353 -20.28 13.45 10.62
C TYR A 353 -19.70 14.55 11.53
N GLY A 354 -19.20 15.64 10.96
CA GLY A 354 -18.85 16.85 11.71
C GLY A 354 -17.66 16.76 12.65
N THR A 355 -16.77 15.79 12.46
CA THR A 355 -15.52 15.69 13.23
C THR A 355 -14.55 16.77 12.80
N VAL A 356 -14.44 17.00 11.49
CA VAL A 356 -13.66 18.06 10.86
C VAL A 356 -14.49 18.78 9.81
N SER A 357 -14.12 20.02 9.53
CA SER A 357 -14.54 20.75 8.34
C SER A 357 -13.38 20.78 7.34
N TYR A 358 -13.62 21.21 6.11
CA TYR A 358 -12.52 21.40 5.14
C TYR A 358 -11.43 22.34 5.67
N ALA A 359 -11.77 23.37 6.45
CA ALA A 359 -10.82 24.30 7.07
C ALA A 359 -9.91 23.64 8.14
N ASP A 360 -10.21 22.43 8.58
CA ASP A 360 -9.40 21.66 9.52
C ASP A 360 -8.47 20.66 8.79
N ILE A 361 -8.45 20.68 7.44
CA ILE A 361 -7.65 19.78 6.59
C ILE A 361 -6.53 20.58 5.94
N PHE A 362 -5.28 20.14 6.17
CA PHE A 362 -4.08 20.67 5.56
C PHE A 362 -3.66 19.83 4.37
N LEU A 363 -3.53 20.47 3.20
CA LEU A 363 -3.13 19.82 1.96
C LEU A 363 -1.81 20.40 1.46
N THR A 364 -0.83 19.52 1.25
CA THR A 364 0.44 19.93 0.70
C THR A 364 0.32 20.29 -0.79
N ASP A 365 0.70 21.51 -1.15
CA ASP A 365 0.81 21.96 -2.54
C ASP A 365 2.14 21.53 -3.14
N THR A 366 2.21 20.30 -3.65
CA THR A 366 3.41 19.72 -4.26
C THR A 366 3.88 20.45 -5.54
N GLN A 367 3.08 21.37 -6.08
CA GLN A 367 3.39 22.11 -7.30
C GLN A 367 3.66 23.61 -7.11
N GLY A 368 3.50 24.12 -5.87
CA GLY A 368 3.71 25.54 -5.57
C GLY A 368 2.76 26.50 -6.29
N LYS A 369 1.54 26.04 -6.62
CA LYS A 369 0.56 26.81 -7.42
C LYS A 369 -0.60 27.35 -6.59
N GLY A 370 -0.58 27.14 -5.26
CA GLY A 370 -1.69 27.49 -4.37
C GLY A 370 -2.90 26.56 -4.49
N PHE A 371 -2.79 25.48 -5.25
CA PHE A 371 -3.80 24.43 -5.37
C PHE A 371 -3.22 23.09 -4.97
N ALA A 372 -3.85 22.47 -3.99
CA ALA A 372 -3.49 21.14 -3.52
C ALA A 372 -4.73 20.23 -3.52
N ARG A 373 -4.50 18.94 -3.65
CA ARG A 373 -5.56 17.92 -3.64
C ARG A 373 -5.05 16.58 -3.14
N THR A 374 -5.96 15.74 -2.66
CA THR A 374 -5.71 14.31 -2.48
C THR A 374 -5.78 13.60 -3.84
N TYR A 375 -5.48 12.32 -3.88
CA TYR A 375 -5.35 11.55 -5.13
C TYR A 375 -6.66 11.51 -5.96
N GLY A 376 -7.81 11.30 -5.31
CA GLY A 376 -9.11 11.18 -5.98
C GLY A 376 -9.45 9.75 -6.41
N LYS A 377 -9.08 8.73 -5.63
CA LYS A 377 -9.40 7.32 -5.90
C LYS A 377 -10.74 6.92 -5.27
N GLY A 378 -11.84 7.32 -5.91
CA GLY A 378 -13.20 6.97 -5.49
C GLY A 378 -13.72 5.66 -6.09
N ILE A 379 -12.90 4.63 -6.21
CA ILE A 379 -13.21 3.30 -6.75
C ILE A 379 -12.63 2.20 -5.88
N MET A 380 -13.25 1.03 -5.92
CA MET A 380 -12.89 -0.13 -5.13
C MET A 380 -12.54 -1.32 -6.01
N GLN A 381 -11.49 -2.05 -5.65
CA GLN A 381 -11.12 -3.30 -6.27
C GLN A 381 -11.62 -4.48 -5.42
N THR A 382 -11.94 -5.58 -6.11
CA THR A 382 -12.25 -6.88 -5.50
C THR A 382 -11.34 -7.94 -6.12
N SER A 383 -10.72 -8.76 -5.28
CA SER A 383 -9.91 -9.89 -5.73
C SER A 383 -10.76 -11.16 -5.82
N TYR A 384 -10.57 -11.91 -6.89
CA TYR A 384 -11.19 -13.20 -7.15
C TYR A 384 -10.09 -14.23 -7.42
N SER A 385 -9.99 -15.26 -6.59
CA SER A 385 -9.01 -16.32 -6.76
C SER A 385 -9.62 -17.52 -7.50
N ASN A 386 -8.81 -18.17 -8.33
CA ASN A 386 -9.13 -19.43 -8.95
C ASN A 386 -8.73 -20.59 -8.02
N PRO A 387 -9.69 -21.34 -7.43
CA PRO A 387 -9.34 -22.37 -6.45
C PRO A 387 -8.60 -23.57 -7.05
N SER A 388 -8.56 -23.70 -8.39
CA SER A 388 -7.89 -24.83 -9.06
C SER A 388 -6.41 -24.55 -9.33
N THR A 389 -6.03 -23.30 -9.57
CA THR A 389 -4.68 -22.89 -9.97
C THR A 389 -3.99 -22.02 -8.93
N GLY A 390 -4.73 -21.41 -8.00
CA GLY A 390 -4.22 -20.42 -7.04
C GLY A 390 -4.06 -19.01 -7.62
N GLU A 391 -4.19 -18.85 -8.94
CA GLU A 391 -4.15 -17.56 -9.63
C GLU A 391 -5.28 -16.64 -9.16
N ALA A 392 -5.11 -15.33 -9.29
CA ALA A 392 -6.15 -14.38 -8.94
C ALA A 392 -6.22 -13.19 -9.90
N VAL A 393 -7.39 -12.54 -9.90
CA VAL A 393 -7.58 -11.24 -10.55
C VAL A 393 -8.11 -10.24 -9.53
N LYS A 394 -7.51 -9.06 -9.49
CA LYS A 394 -8.01 -7.90 -8.77
C LYS A 394 -8.65 -6.96 -9.78
N LEU A 395 -9.95 -6.72 -9.68
CA LEU A 395 -10.70 -5.93 -10.65
C LEU A 395 -11.38 -4.74 -9.97
N THR A 396 -11.38 -3.59 -10.62
CA THR A 396 -12.21 -2.46 -10.23
C THR A 396 -13.68 -2.84 -10.40
N SER A 397 -14.38 -2.99 -9.27
CA SER A 397 -15.71 -3.58 -9.20
C SER A 397 -16.82 -2.60 -8.83
N ALA A 398 -16.49 -1.48 -8.15
CA ALA A 398 -17.47 -0.52 -7.69
C ALA A 398 -16.89 0.90 -7.58
N GLN A 399 -17.78 1.88 -7.66
CA GLN A 399 -17.50 3.26 -7.25
C GLN A 399 -17.89 3.45 -5.79
N ILE A 400 -17.07 4.17 -5.01
CA ILE A 400 -17.32 4.48 -3.60
C ILE A 400 -17.84 5.91 -3.42
N PHE A 401 -18.68 6.07 -2.40
CA PHE A 401 -19.32 7.32 -2.02
C PHE A 401 -19.25 7.50 -0.51
N TRP A 402 -19.14 8.74 -0.07
CA TRP A 402 -19.23 9.14 1.32
C TRP A 402 -20.65 8.93 1.89
N PRO A 403 -20.85 8.97 3.20
CA PRO A 403 -22.15 8.72 3.80
C PRO A 403 -23.28 9.59 3.23
N ASN A 404 -23.02 10.87 2.91
CA ASN A 404 -23.98 11.80 2.34
C ASN A 404 -24.16 11.71 0.82
N GLY A 405 -23.44 10.83 0.15
CA GLY A 405 -23.56 10.61 -1.30
C GLY A 405 -22.52 11.29 -2.19
N ASN A 406 -21.59 12.04 -1.62
CA ASN A 406 -20.50 12.64 -2.41
C ASN A 406 -19.51 11.58 -2.89
N SER A 407 -18.96 11.77 -4.09
CA SER A 407 -17.84 10.97 -4.61
C SER A 407 -16.66 11.88 -4.93
N ILE A 408 -15.48 11.39 -4.52
CA ILE A 408 -14.21 12.09 -4.79
C ILE A 408 -13.50 11.55 -6.05
N HIS A 409 -14.11 10.60 -6.77
CA HIS A 409 -13.47 9.95 -7.92
C HIS A 409 -13.05 10.96 -8.98
N GLY A 410 -11.76 10.96 -9.32
CA GLY A 410 -11.13 11.89 -10.25
C GLY A 410 -10.90 13.32 -9.72
N LYS A 411 -11.49 13.67 -8.57
CA LYS A 411 -11.37 15.00 -7.97
C LYS A 411 -10.48 15.04 -6.72
N GLY A 412 -10.71 14.16 -5.76
CA GLY A 412 -10.13 14.21 -4.42
C GLY A 412 -10.77 15.27 -3.51
N VAL A 413 -10.21 15.45 -2.32
CA VAL A 413 -10.43 16.61 -1.45
C VAL A 413 -9.46 17.70 -1.90
N THR A 414 -9.93 18.93 -2.06
CA THR A 414 -9.16 20.01 -2.69
C THR A 414 -9.18 21.29 -1.88
N THR A 415 -8.24 22.18 -2.14
CA THR A 415 -8.26 23.55 -1.59
C THR A 415 -9.44 24.37 -2.08
N ASP A 416 -10.02 24.06 -3.25
CA ASP A 416 -11.26 24.69 -3.72
C ASP A 416 -12.49 24.30 -2.88
N ASP A 417 -12.44 23.15 -2.16
CA ASP A 417 -13.47 22.75 -1.20
C ASP A 417 -13.31 23.51 0.15
N GLY A 418 -12.25 24.28 0.35
CA GLY A 418 -11.94 25.04 1.54
C GLY A 418 -10.84 24.45 2.43
N ALA A 419 -10.16 23.39 1.97
CA ALA A 419 -8.98 22.87 2.66
C ALA A 419 -7.81 23.87 2.63
N VAL A 420 -6.95 23.81 3.63
CA VAL A 420 -5.85 24.76 3.82
C VAL A 420 -4.62 24.31 3.05
N ALA A 421 -4.18 25.08 2.06
CA ALA A 421 -2.93 24.80 1.37
C ALA A 421 -1.73 24.99 2.29
N VAL A 422 -0.84 24.00 2.35
CA VAL A 422 0.49 24.09 2.95
C VAL A 422 1.46 24.47 1.86
N SER A 423 2.41 25.36 2.14
CA SER A 423 3.33 25.85 1.10
C SER A 423 4.16 24.72 0.51
N ALA A 424 4.66 24.96 -0.70
CA ALA A 424 5.37 24.04 -1.57
C ALA A 424 6.68 23.52 -0.98
N VAL A 425 6.61 22.82 0.12
CA VAL A 425 7.70 21.96 0.56
C VAL A 425 7.44 20.60 -0.07
N SER A 426 8.37 20.13 -0.89
CA SER A 426 8.21 18.83 -1.52
C SER A 426 8.19 17.74 -0.44
N TYR A 427 7.18 16.88 -0.50
CA TYR A 427 7.14 15.68 0.32
C TYR A 427 8.47 14.92 0.24
N GLY A 428 8.91 14.42 1.37
CA GLY A 428 10.13 13.62 1.45
C GLY A 428 11.39 14.48 1.59
N GLU A 429 11.29 15.69 2.12
CA GLU A 429 12.45 16.39 2.63
C GLU A 429 12.79 15.94 4.06
N TYR A 430 14.05 16.01 4.42
CA TYR A 430 14.56 15.71 5.75
C TYR A 430 15.28 16.93 6.30
N PRO A 431 14.91 17.46 7.49
CA PRO A 431 13.74 17.09 8.32
C PRO A 431 12.39 17.44 7.67
N ASP A 432 11.28 16.91 8.22
CA ASP A 432 9.91 17.05 7.67
C ASP A 432 9.38 18.50 7.81
N ALA A 433 9.75 19.33 6.85
CA ALA A 433 9.37 20.76 6.84
C ALA A 433 7.86 20.99 6.60
N GLU A 434 7.17 20.07 5.90
CA GLU A 434 5.72 20.13 5.73
C GLU A 434 5.01 19.99 7.08
N LEU A 435 5.43 18.99 7.87
CA LEU A 435 4.87 18.80 9.21
C LEU A 435 5.13 20.03 10.08
N THR A 436 6.36 20.58 10.05
CA THR A 436 6.72 21.79 10.79
C THR A 436 5.79 22.95 10.44
N GLU A 437 5.49 23.18 9.15
CA GLU A 437 4.57 24.24 8.74
C GLU A 437 3.14 23.99 9.26
N ILE A 438 2.65 22.76 9.17
CA ILE A 438 1.31 22.39 9.67
C ILE A 438 1.21 22.63 11.17
N LEU A 439 2.20 22.17 11.93
CA LEU A 439 2.24 22.31 13.38
C LEU A 439 2.25 23.80 13.80
N ASN A 440 3.04 24.64 13.11
CA ASN A 440 3.08 26.09 13.36
C ASN A 440 1.76 26.82 13.07
N ARG A 441 0.88 26.25 12.22
CA ARG A 441 -0.45 26.80 11.94
C ARG A 441 -1.51 26.35 12.92
N ILE A 442 -1.32 25.20 13.55
CA ILE A 442 -2.24 24.63 14.56
C ILE A 442 -1.95 25.22 15.94
N THR A 443 -0.67 25.43 16.24
CA THR A 443 -0.19 26.02 17.52
C THR A 443 0.28 27.45 17.25
N PRO A 444 -0.57 28.47 17.43
CA PRO A 444 -0.21 29.88 17.23
C PRO A 444 0.75 30.43 18.30
#